data_d573eaac8e1cd7094ce4d1319ba1241e
#
_entry.id   d573eaac8e1cd7094ce4d1319ba1241e
#
_cell.length_a   1.000
_cell.length_b   1.000
_cell.length_c   1.000
_cell.angle_alpha   90.00
_cell.angle_beta   90.00
_cell.angle_gamma   90.00
#
_symmetry.space_group_name_H-M   'P 1'
#
loop_
_entity.id
_entity.type
_entity.pdbx_description
1 polymer ?
#
loop_
_entity_poly.entity_id
_entity_poly.type
_entity_poly.pdbx_seq_one_letter_code
_entity_poly.pdbx_strand_id
1 'polypeptide(L)'
;MLVTSAFGACPALTVPHAEMTASSAWCGPTLLLVLFSPALWAVEISCRNEDGEAVDWFALYKLPKHTKGDGTGLGLEYLYMDSLAQQWQPGRYLVNMTQGALGQTLGQLYKAYESKRNNTVYAIYNDEVPHSGSISWKRGHTKGFLLLDKSQGFWVIHSVPLFPPFPEDGYGYPASGEFYGQTAMCITFMYEQFIEIDQQMLSSNPEIYSCSLPDTFQADLPNLQKLCAGSRLPSRPLRRLSKLQSAHGEAFLHFAKSNSFVDDIYVAWVAQELKTDLLAESWQHSGQKLPSNCSLQYYVYNINLIGTPLNSTFPSIQDHSKWSVSVKDEVQWTCIGDLNRAVEQAWRSGGFICTQNKHIYNAFRHLVIHYESCNDASTWI
;
A
#
# COMPACT_ATOMS: atom_id res chain seq x y z
N MET A 1 11.84 -3.14 42.12
CA MET A 1 13.27 -3.01 42.46
C MET A 1 13.49 -1.59 42.92
N LEU A 2 13.75 -1.43 44.24
CA LEU A 2 13.98 -0.15 44.87
C LEU A 2 15.36 0.38 44.47
N VAL A 3 15.44 1.65 44.08
CA VAL A 3 16.71 2.37 43.95
C VAL A 3 16.70 3.48 44.98
N THR A 4 17.63 3.36 45.90
CA THR A 4 17.88 4.27 47.02
C THR A 4 18.56 5.56 46.55
N SER A 5 18.07 6.69 47.06
CA SER A 5 18.62 8.04 46.88
C SER A 5 19.90 8.25 47.69
N ALA A 6 20.92 8.84 47.08
CA ALA A 6 22.10 9.35 47.74
C ALA A 6 21.91 10.85 48.09
N PHE A 7 22.11 11.18 49.35
CA PHE A 7 22.17 12.54 49.90
C PHE A 7 23.52 13.17 49.54
N GLY A 8 23.52 14.30 48.89
CA GLY A 8 24.69 15.17 48.71
C GLY A 8 24.74 16.22 49.80
N ALA A 9 25.87 16.28 50.48
CA ALA A 9 26.13 17.27 51.55
C ALA A 9 26.52 18.65 50.97
N CYS A 10 26.00 19.69 51.57
CA CYS A 10 26.45 21.09 51.32
C CYS A 10 27.77 21.38 52.06
N PRO A 11 28.69 22.17 51.43
CA PRO A 11 29.92 22.63 52.08
C PRO A 11 29.65 23.81 53.04
N ALA A 12 30.31 23.75 54.23
CA ALA A 12 30.27 24.78 55.25
C ALA A 12 31.15 25.98 54.85
N LEU A 13 30.60 27.20 54.86
CA LEU A 13 31.33 28.46 54.81
C LEU A 13 31.51 28.97 56.23
N THR A 14 32.75 29.18 56.66
CA THR A 14 33.16 29.82 57.91
C THR A 14 33.10 31.37 57.77
N VAL A 15 32.35 32.06 58.66
CA VAL A 15 32.36 33.53 58.80
C VAL A 15 32.41 33.88 60.29
N PRO A 16 33.17 34.93 60.68
CA PRO A 16 33.46 35.22 62.09
C PRO A 16 32.33 35.97 62.80
N HIS A 17 32.37 35.88 64.16
CA HIS A 17 31.44 36.37 65.14
C HIS A 17 30.90 37.82 64.94
N ALA A 18 29.59 37.99 64.91
CA ALA A 18 28.87 39.12 65.47
C ALA A 18 27.42 38.74 65.79
N GLU A 19 27.03 39.13 66.93
CA GLU A 19 25.81 39.03 67.73
C GLU A 19 24.44 38.61 67.10
N MET A 20 23.74 37.85 67.96
CA MET A 20 22.40 37.29 67.83
C MET A 20 21.31 38.35 67.52
N THR A 21 20.48 38.08 66.55
CA THR A 21 19.01 38.21 66.66
C THR A 21 18.37 37.06 65.92
N ALA A 22 17.51 36.30 66.61
CA ALA A 22 16.77 35.18 66.05
C ALA A 22 15.65 35.67 65.15
N SER A 23 15.75 35.38 63.83
CA SER A 23 14.59 35.38 62.94
C SER A 23 14.45 34.01 62.34
N SER A 24 13.36 33.32 62.67
CA SER A 24 12.98 32.04 62.12
C SER A 24 12.62 32.16 60.65
N ALA A 25 13.53 31.76 59.78
CA ALA A 25 13.22 31.64 58.33
C ALA A 25 12.56 30.27 58.12
N TRP A 26 11.28 30.27 57.79
CA TRP A 26 10.55 29.13 57.29
C TRP A 26 10.98 28.83 55.86
N CYS A 27 11.74 27.75 55.65
CA CYS A 27 11.94 27.18 54.31
C CYS A 27 10.71 26.31 53.98
N GLY A 28 9.76 26.95 53.29
CA GLY A 28 8.65 26.18 52.70
C GLY A 28 9.15 25.36 51.50
N PRO A 29 8.66 24.14 51.29
CA PRO A 29 9.01 23.37 50.16
C PRO A 29 8.43 24.01 48.88
N THR A 30 9.32 24.50 47.98
CA THR A 30 8.91 24.98 46.66
C THR A 30 8.49 23.72 45.85
N LEU A 31 7.19 23.52 45.74
CA LEU A 31 6.60 22.48 44.89
C LEU A 31 6.77 22.92 43.42
N LEU A 32 7.80 22.41 42.73
CA LEU A 32 7.90 22.54 41.27
C LEU A 32 6.78 21.71 40.66
N LEU A 33 5.67 22.35 40.31
CA LEU A 33 4.63 21.78 39.47
C LEU A 33 5.21 21.70 38.04
N VAL A 34 5.77 20.53 37.69
CA VAL A 34 6.06 20.17 36.29
C VAL A 34 4.70 19.97 35.63
N LEU A 35 4.22 21.00 34.96
CA LEU A 35 3.07 20.90 34.06
C LEU A 35 3.50 20.03 32.89
N PHE A 36 3.23 18.72 32.96
CA PHE A 36 3.15 17.88 31.79
C PHE A 36 1.98 18.39 30.94
N SER A 37 2.26 19.32 30.02
CA SER A 37 1.34 19.52 28.90
C SER A 37 1.28 18.18 28.15
N PRO A 38 0.11 17.56 28.00
CA PRO A 38 -0.01 16.48 27.03
C PRO A 38 0.27 17.18 25.68
N ALA A 39 1.45 16.98 25.12
CA ALA A 39 1.65 17.26 23.72
C ALA A 39 0.56 16.45 23.01
N LEU A 40 -0.42 17.12 22.42
CA LEU A 40 -1.31 16.50 21.44
C LEU A 40 -0.37 16.08 20.29
N TRP A 41 0.11 14.85 20.36
CA TRP A 41 0.77 14.22 19.24
C TRP A 41 -0.27 14.20 18.14
N ALA A 42 -0.08 15.02 17.12
CA ALA A 42 -0.89 14.91 15.90
C ALA A 42 -0.79 13.45 15.47
N VAL A 43 -1.94 12.78 15.33
CA VAL A 43 -1.96 11.38 14.89
C VAL A 43 -1.35 11.35 13.51
N GLU A 44 -0.17 10.76 13.42
CA GLU A 44 0.63 10.66 12.20
C GLU A 44 -0.14 9.86 11.13
N ILE A 45 -0.26 10.43 9.91
CA ILE A 45 -0.92 9.76 8.79
C ILE A 45 0.01 8.66 8.28
N SER A 46 -0.43 7.39 8.38
CA SER A 46 0.38 6.22 8.02
C SER A 46 -0.49 5.02 7.66
N CYS A 47 0.10 3.99 7.07
CA CYS A 47 -0.49 2.66 7.06
C CYS A 47 -0.76 2.22 8.50
N ARG A 48 -1.89 1.56 8.74
CA ARG A 48 -2.29 1.07 10.06
C ARG A 48 -2.42 -0.44 10.05
N ASN A 49 -1.86 -1.09 11.09
CA ASN A 49 -2.08 -2.51 11.32
C ASN A 49 -3.48 -2.76 11.94
N GLU A 50 -3.79 -4.00 12.27
CA GLU A 50 -5.06 -4.39 12.87
C GLU A 50 -5.24 -3.94 14.34
N ASP A 51 -4.18 -3.45 14.97
CA ASP A 51 -4.23 -2.80 16.30
C ASP A 51 -4.40 -1.27 16.19
N GLY A 52 -4.42 -0.74 14.94
CA GLY A 52 -4.47 0.69 14.68
C GLY A 52 -3.12 1.40 14.85
N GLU A 53 -2.03 0.65 15.03
CA GLU A 53 -0.68 1.18 15.15
C GLU A 53 -0.11 1.54 13.78
N ALA A 54 0.79 2.53 13.75
CA ALA A 54 1.50 2.93 12.54
C ALA A 54 2.48 1.85 12.11
N VAL A 55 2.47 1.52 10.81
CA VAL A 55 3.43 0.62 10.18
C VAL A 55 4.01 1.26 8.92
N ASP A 56 5.23 0.91 8.58
CA ASP A 56 5.91 1.44 7.42
C ASP A 56 5.27 0.98 6.11
N TRP A 57 4.88 -0.29 6.08
CA TRP A 57 4.12 -0.90 4.99
C TRP A 57 3.32 -2.10 5.52
N PHE A 58 2.27 -2.46 4.80
CA PHE A 58 1.63 -3.77 4.93
C PHE A 58 1.24 -4.33 3.55
N ALA A 59 1.21 -5.65 3.46
CA ALA A 59 0.60 -6.39 2.35
C ALA A 59 -0.58 -7.22 2.86
N LEU A 60 -1.62 -7.31 2.04
CA LEU A 60 -2.81 -8.07 2.31
C LEU A 60 -3.15 -8.94 1.10
N TYR A 61 -3.49 -10.21 1.34
CA TYR A 61 -3.99 -11.12 0.33
C TYR A 61 -5.35 -11.67 0.75
N LYS A 62 -6.44 -11.12 0.21
CA LYS A 62 -7.81 -11.56 0.46
C LYS A 62 -8.06 -12.85 -0.33
N LEU A 63 -8.52 -13.88 0.34
CA LEU A 63 -8.73 -15.22 -0.23
C LEU A 63 -10.02 -15.28 -1.05
N PRO A 64 -10.06 -16.06 -2.14
CA PRO A 64 -11.29 -16.30 -2.90
C PRO A 64 -12.36 -16.99 -2.03
N LYS A 65 -13.62 -16.81 -2.41
CA LYS A 65 -14.74 -17.50 -1.79
C LYS A 65 -14.60 -19.03 -2.00
N HIS A 66 -15.02 -19.81 -1.02
CA HIS A 66 -14.97 -21.29 -1.06
C HIS A 66 -13.57 -21.91 -1.11
N THR A 67 -12.53 -21.23 -0.68
CA THR A 67 -11.15 -21.78 -0.68
C THR A 67 -10.84 -22.71 0.47
N LYS A 68 -11.67 -22.80 1.50
CA LYS A 68 -11.53 -23.82 2.53
C LYS A 68 -11.90 -25.20 1.96
N GLY A 69 -11.17 -26.24 2.38
CA GLY A 69 -11.36 -27.59 1.87
C GLY A 69 -12.78 -28.16 2.04
N ASP A 70 -13.57 -27.57 2.94
CA ASP A 70 -15.00 -27.85 3.17
C ASP A 70 -15.95 -26.91 2.38
N GLY A 71 -15.43 -25.99 1.56
CA GLY A 71 -16.21 -25.06 0.78
C GLY A 71 -16.83 -23.89 1.59
N THR A 72 -16.44 -23.68 2.84
CA THR A 72 -17.08 -22.72 3.76
C THR A 72 -16.44 -21.32 3.77
N GLY A 73 -15.38 -21.07 3.01
CA GLY A 73 -14.73 -19.76 2.93
C GLY A 73 -15.70 -18.67 2.43
N LEU A 74 -15.81 -17.57 3.18
CA LEU A 74 -16.72 -16.46 2.86
C LEU A 74 -16.21 -15.57 1.74
N GLY A 75 -14.88 -15.62 1.44
CA GLY A 75 -14.23 -14.69 0.52
C GLY A 75 -14.02 -13.31 1.13
N LEU A 76 -13.97 -13.24 2.45
CA LEU A 76 -13.69 -12.04 3.25
C LEU A 76 -12.47 -12.24 4.14
N GLU A 77 -12.01 -13.48 4.27
CA GLU A 77 -10.79 -13.83 4.97
C GLU A 77 -9.56 -13.38 4.17
N TYR A 78 -8.49 -13.01 4.86
CA TYR A 78 -7.24 -12.60 4.22
C TYR A 78 -6.01 -13.04 4.99
N LEU A 79 -4.90 -13.11 4.27
CA LEU A 79 -3.56 -13.15 4.82
C LEU A 79 -3.05 -11.72 4.98
N TYR A 80 -2.35 -11.45 6.06
CA TYR A 80 -1.79 -10.16 6.42
C TYR A 80 -0.32 -10.29 6.79
N MET A 81 0.47 -9.30 6.42
CA MET A 81 1.84 -9.09 6.88
C MET A 81 2.17 -7.60 6.86
N ASP A 82 3.09 -7.16 7.71
CA ASP A 82 3.54 -5.78 7.75
C ASP A 82 5.04 -5.67 8.09
N SER A 83 5.54 -4.46 8.21
CA SER A 83 6.93 -4.18 8.53
C SER A 83 7.38 -4.71 9.91
N LEU A 84 6.45 -5.02 10.81
CA LEU A 84 6.70 -5.60 12.13
C LEU A 84 6.48 -7.13 12.12
N ALA A 85 5.39 -7.59 11.49
CA ALA A 85 5.04 -9.01 11.33
C ALA A 85 5.40 -9.47 9.91
N GLN A 86 6.66 -9.85 9.69
CA GLN A 86 7.31 -10.03 8.39
C GLN A 86 7.05 -11.39 7.73
N GLN A 87 5.87 -11.98 7.96
CA GLN A 87 5.40 -13.21 7.31
C GLN A 87 3.88 -13.23 7.25
N TRP A 88 3.32 -14.00 6.31
CA TRP A 88 1.87 -14.16 6.24
C TRP A 88 1.29 -14.72 7.54
N GLN A 89 0.30 -14.02 8.06
CA GLN A 89 -0.56 -14.46 9.16
C GLN A 89 -2.02 -14.37 8.73
N PRO A 90 -2.91 -15.21 9.26
CA PRO A 90 -4.34 -15.00 9.05
C PRO A 90 -4.76 -13.66 9.65
N GLY A 91 -5.55 -12.88 8.92
CA GLY A 91 -6.15 -11.66 9.45
C GLY A 91 -7.06 -11.99 10.63
N ARG A 92 -7.02 -11.16 11.67
CA ARG A 92 -7.86 -11.30 12.88
C ARG A 92 -9.31 -10.89 12.62
N TYR A 93 -9.52 -10.07 11.60
CA TYR A 93 -10.82 -9.55 11.19
C TYR A 93 -11.12 -9.95 9.75
N LEU A 94 -12.35 -9.80 9.33
CA LEU A 94 -12.72 -9.91 7.93
C LEU A 94 -12.42 -8.60 7.19
N VAL A 95 -12.15 -8.66 5.88
CA VAL A 95 -11.77 -7.49 5.09
C VAL A 95 -12.85 -6.41 5.03
N ASN A 96 -14.12 -6.76 5.26
CA ASN A 96 -15.25 -5.84 5.32
C ASN A 96 -15.44 -5.16 6.69
N MET A 97 -14.57 -5.45 7.66
CA MET A 97 -14.63 -4.85 9.00
C MET A 97 -13.69 -3.65 9.11
N THR A 98 -14.15 -2.61 9.80
CA THR A 98 -13.36 -1.38 10.04
C THR A 98 -12.12 -1.60 10.89
N GLN A 99 -12.09 -2.69 11.66
CA GLN A 99 -10.97 -3.06 12.53
C GLN A 99 -9.80 -3.70 11.78
N GLY A 100 -10.02 -4.22 10.58
CA GLY A 100 -8.95 -4.74 9.71
C GLY A 100 -7.99 -3.63 9.25
N ALA A 101 -6.78 -4.00 8.82
CA ALA A 101 -5.75 -3.04 8.43
C ALA A 101 -6.20 -2.06 7.34
N LEU A 102 -6.94 -2.52 6.31
CA LEU A 102 -7.53 -1.64 5.31
C LEU A 102 -8.54 -0.67 5.92
N GLY A 103 -9.42 -1.17 6.81
CA GLY A 103 -10.42 -0.34 7.48
C GLY A 103 -9.79 0.72 8.39
N GLN A 104 -8.78 0.34 9.18
CA GLN A 104 -8.02 1.26 10.03
C GLN A 104 -7.29 2.34 9.19
N THR A 105 -6.68 1.94 8.09
CA THR A 105 -5.95 2.86 7.20
C THR A 105 -6.91 3.81 6.50
N LEU A 106 -7.94 3.29 5.84
CA LEU A 106 -8.94 4.09 5.12
C LEU A 106 -9.76 4.99 6.05
N GLY A 107 -10.00 4.55 7.29
CA GLY A 107 -10.68 5.33 8.32
C GLY A 107 -10.03 6.68 8.62
N GLN A 108 -8.71 6.82 8.43
CA GLN A 108 -8.02 8.12 8.55
C GLN A 108 -8.46 9.08 7.44
N LEU A 109 -8.60 8.58 6.20
CA LEU A 109 -9.08 9.35 5.06
C LEU A 109 -10.53 9.81 5.27
N TYR A 110 -11.42 8.93 5.71
CA TYR A 110 -12.81 9.27 5.97
C TYR A 110 -12.95 10.31 7.08
N LYS A 111 -12.16 10.20 8.16
CA LYS A 111 -12.09 11.24 9.20
C LYS A 111 -11.56 12.58 8.69
N ALA A 112 -10.60 12.58 7.76
CA ALA A 112 -10.10 13.79 7.12
C ALA A 112 -11.19 14.44 6.25
N TYR A 113 -11.95 13.65 5.50
CA TYR A 113 -13.10 14.09 4.71
C TYR A 113 -14.19 14.71 5.59
N GLU A 114 -14.67 14.00 6.62
CA GLU A 114 -15.72 14.48 7.55
C GLU A 114 -15.35 15.79 8.25
N SER A 115 -14.09 15.88 8.69
CA SER A 115 -13.59 17.07 9.40
C SER A 115 -13.27 18.24 8.48
N LYS A 116 -13.40 18.09 7.15
CA LYS A 116 -13.10 19.09 6.12
C LYS A 116 -11.74 19.76 6.32
N ARG A 117 -10.73 18.94 6.66
CA ARG A 117 -9.38 19.45 6.94
C ARG A 117 -8.78 20.08 5.68
N ASN A 118 -8.28 21.30 5.82
CA ASN A 118 -7.60 22.04 4.75
C ASN A 118 -6.07 21.83 4.74
N ASN A 119 -5.55 20.98 5.64
CA ASN A 119 -4.13 20.66 5.78
C ASN A 119 -3.80 19.23 5.33
N THR A 120 -4.74 18.54 4.67
CA THR A 120 -4.56 17.18 4.15
C THR A 120 -5.01 17.10 2.69
N VAL A 121 -4.33 16.24 1.94
CA VAL A 121 -4.73 15.83 0.58
C VAL A 121 -5.22 14.41 0.64
N TYR A 122 -6.31 14.09 -0.06
CA TYR A 122 -6.67 12.72 -0.35
C TYR A 122 -7.11 12.56 -1.80
N ALA A 123 -6.93 11.37 -2.34
CA ALA A 123 -7.53 10.94 -3.59
C ALA A 123 -7.92 9.46 -3.51
N ILE A 124 -9.09 9.14 -4.08
CA ILE A 124 -9.60 7.78 -4.24
C ILE A 124 -9.85 7.55 -5.72
N TYR A 125 -9.32 6.44 -6.25
CA TYR A 125 -9.43 6.14 -7.68
C TYR A 125 -9.68 4.66 -7.94
N ASN A 126 -10.50 4.38 -8.96
CA ASN A 126 -10.79 3.03 -9.46
C ASN A 126 -11.36 3.16 -10.88
N ASP A 127 -10.91 2.35 -11.84
CA ASP A 127 -11.49 2.34 -13.18
C ASP A 127 -12.91 1.75 -13.21
N GLU A 128 -13.29 1.01 -12.16
CA GLU A 128 -14.67 0.63 -11.86
C GLU A 128 -15.14 1.41 -10.64
N VAL A 129 -15.66 2.61 -10.87
CA VAL A 129 -16.15 3.53 -9.81
C VAL A 129 -17.37 2.93 -9.12
N PRO A 130 -17.46 2.95 -7.76
CA PRO A 130 -18.67 2.53 -7.04
C PRO A 130 -19.92 3.17 -7.62
N HIS A 131 -21.00 2.41 -7.71
CA HIS A 131 -22.31 2.83 -8.24
C HIS A 131 -22.35 3.23 -9.73
N SER A 132 -21.23 3.25 -10.46
CA SER A 132 -21.22 3.68 -11.87
C SER A 132 -21.76 2.64 -12.85
N GLY A 133 -21.69 1.35 -12.50
CA GLY A 133 -22.11 0.24 -13.37
C GLY A 133 -21.29 0.10 -14.66
N SER A 134 -20.18 0.80 -14.81
CA SER A 134 -19.35 0.81 -16.01
C SER A 134 -17.87 0.96 -15.71
N ILE A 135 -17.05 0.41 -16.62
CA ILE A 135 -15.59 0.51 -16.59
C ILE A 135 -15.14 1.75 -17.37
N SER A 136 -14.23 2.53 -16.81
CA SER A 136 -13.63 3.69 -17.47
C SER A 136 -12.46 3.27 -18.37
N TRP A 137 -12.76 2.89 -19.61
CA TRP A 137 -11.75 2.47 -20.61
C TRP A 137 -10.77 3.56 -21.03
N LYS A 138 -11.12 4.83 -20.85
CA LYS A 138 -10.26 5.98 -21.20
C LYS A 138 -9.20 6.27 -20.15
N ARG A 139 -9.36 5.72 -18.96
CA ARG A 139 -8.46 5.85 -17.81
C ARG A 139 -7.60 4.61 -17.63
N GLY A 140 -6.61 4.70 -16.73
CA GLY A 140 -5.78 3.57 -16.38
C GLY A 140 -6.56 2.46 -15.69
N HIS A 141 -6.11 1.23 -15.84
CA HIS A 141 -6.63 0.09 -15.09
C HIS A 141 -6.01 0.09 -13.69
N THR A 142 -6.25 1.16 -12.94
CA THR A 142 -5.62 1.41 -11.64
C THR A 142 -6.65 1.56 -10.54
N LYS A 143 -6.31 1.08 -9.35
CA LYS A 143 -7.17 1.12 -8.17
C LYS A 143 -6.34 1.44 -6.94
N GLY A 144 -6.79 2.41 -6.16
CA GLY A 144 -6.07 2.79 -4.95
C GLY A 144 -6.62 4.04 -4.28
N PHE A 145 -5.96 4.43 -3.21
CA PHE A 145 -6.25 5.66 -2.49
C PHE A 145 -5.01 6.15 -1.73
N LEU A 146 -4.97 7.43 -1.48
CA LEU A 146 -3.91 8.07 -0.71
C LEU A 146 -4.47 9.13 0.23
N LEU A 147 -3.77 9.36 1.30
CA LEU A 147 -3.96 10.46 2.24
C LEU A 147 -2.60 10.97 2.70
N LEU A 148 -2.39 12.27 2.71
CA LEU A 148 -1.15 12.89 3.19
C LEU A 148 -1.38 14.27 3.79
N ASP A 149 -0.42 14.72 4.59
CA ASP A 149 -0.22 16.09 4.98
C ASP A 149 1.18 16.59 4.54
N LYS A 150 1.64 17.72 5.05
CA LYS A 150 2.97 18.27 4.70
C LYS A 150 4.14 17.53 5.37
N SER A 151 3.88 16.54 6.23
CA SER A 151 4.93 15.73 6.84
C SER A 151 5.03 14.37 6.17
N GLN A 152 3.93 13.65 6.08
CA GLN A 152 3.89 12.29 5.52
C GLN A 152 2.48 11.86 5.13
N GLY A 153 2.36 10.66 4.61
CA GLY A 153 1.10 10.05 4.27
C GLY A 153 1.24 8.58 3.90
N PHE A 154 0.17 8.01 3.42
CA PHE A 154 0.18 6.65 2.87
C PHE A 154 -0.38 6.61 1.45
N TRP A 155 0.05 5.61 0.71
CA TRP A 155 -0.50 5.24 -0.58
C TRP A 155 -0.84 3.76 -0.57
N VAL A 156 -2.11 3.43 -0.88
CA VAL A 156 -2.60 2.07 -1.05
C VAL A 156 -2.85 1.79 -2.52
N ILE A 157 -2.27 0.71 -3.02
CA ILE A 157 -2.57 0.11 -4.33
C ILE A 157 -3.29 -1.20 -4.06
N HIS A 158 -4.38 -1.48 -4.79
CA HIS A 158 -5.14 -2.71 -4.62
C HIS A 158 -5.74 -3.21 -5.93
N SER A 159 -6.25 -4.44 -5.93
CA SER A 159 -6.84 -5.08 -7.13
C SER A 159 -8.38 -5.10 -7.13
N VAL A 160 -9.04 -4.58 -6.10
CA VAL A 160 -10.49 -4.72 -5.86
C VAL A 160 -11.30 -3.75 -6.71
N PRO A 161 -12.18 -4.22 -7.63
CA PRO A 161 -13.14 -3.36 -8.33
C PRO A 161 -14.16 -2.74 -7.37
N LEU A 162 -14.72 -1.57 -7.70
CA LEU A 162 -15.78 -0.89 -6.94
C LEU A 162 -15.40 -0.56 -5.48
N PHE A 163 -14.11 -0.45 -5.18
CA PHE A 163 -13.58 -0.18 -3.83
C PHE A 163 -12.51 0.94 -3.89
N PRO A 164 -12.38 1.79 -2.86
CA PRO A 164 -13.26 1.95 -1.68
C PRO A 164 -14.62 2.58 -2.02
N PRO A 165 -15.62 2.48 -1.11
CA PRO A 165 -16.84 3.30 -1.22
C PRO A 165 -16.53 4.80 -1.20
N PHE A 166 -17.47 5.63 -1.64
CA PHE A 166 -17.36 7.08 -1.44
C PHE A 166 -17.25 7.39 0.06
N PRO A 167 -16.52 8.44 0.48
CA PRO A 167 -16.35 8.77 1.89
C PRO A 167 -17.68 8.96 2.65
N GLU A 168 -18.71 9.49 1.99
CA GLU A 168 -20.05 9.66 2.56
C GLU A 168 -20.79 8.35 2.85
N ASP A 169 -20.44 7.26 2.15
CA ASP A 169 -21.05 5.94 2.35
C ASP A 169 -20.42 5.17 3.52
N GLY A 170 -19.27 5.66 4.03
CA GLY A 170 -18.50 4.98 5.05
C GLY A 170 -17.76 3.75 4.53
N TYR A 171 -17.11 3.00 5.44
CA TYR A 171 -16.36 1.81 5.08
C TYR A 171 -17.27 0.64 4.69
N GLY A 172 -17.00 0.01 3.58
CA GLY A 172 -17.67 -1.21 3.12
C GLY A 172 -16.78 -1.94 2.10
N TYR A 173 -17.01 -3.24 1.92
CA TYR A 173 -16.31 -4.04 0.92
C TYR A 173 -17.34 -4.55 -0.10
N PRO A 174 -17.08 -4.42 -1.42
CA PRO A 174 -18.07 -4.77 -2.43
C PRO A 174 -18.31 -6.28 -2.49
N ALA A 175 -19.57 -6.72 -2.60
CA ALA A 175 -19.93 -8.13 -2.70
C ALA A 175 -19.26 -8.82 -3.91
N SER A 176 -19.04 -8.11 -5.02
CA SER A 176 -18.27 -8.62 -6.17
C SER A 176 -16.83 -8.98 -5.83
N GLY A 177 -16.23 -8.29 -4.86
CA GLY A 177 -14.87 -8.55 -4.38
C GLY A 177 -14.73 -9.83 -3.56
N GLU A 178 -15.82 -10.45 -3.11
CA GLU A 178 -15.78 -11.70 -2.33
C GLU A 178 -15.33 -12.89 -3.18
N PHE A 179 -15.75 -12.95 -4.45
CA PHE A 179 -15.59 -14.15 -5.28
C PHE A 179 -14.14 -14.50 -5.60
N TYR A 180 -13.29 -13.51 -5.85
CA TYR A 180 -11.93 -13.70 -6.33
C TYR A 180 -10.90 -13.32 -5.25
N GLY A 181 -9.71 -13.92 -5.34
CA GLY A 181 -8.53 -13.44 -4.63
C GLY A 181 -8.23 -11.99 -4.97
N GLN A 182 -7.74 -11.22 -4.02
CA GLN A 182 -7.41 -9.80 -4.19
C GLN A 182 -6.15 -9.46 -3.38
N THR A 183 -5.36 -8.51 -3.85
CA THR A 183 -4.22 -7.98 -3.11
C THR A 183 -4.39 -6.49 -2.81
N ALA A 184 -3.78 -6.07 -1.71
CA ALA A 184 -3.55 -4.66 -1.40
C ALA A 184 -2.15 -4.49 -0.79
N MET A 185 -1.49 -3.40 -1.15
CA MET A 185 -0.22 -2.95 -0.59
C MET A 185 -0.36 -1.52 -0.12
N CYS A 186 -0.10 -1.28 1.15
CA CYS A 186 0.00 0.05 1.74
C CYS A 186 1.45 0.39 2.03
N ILE A 187 1.87 1.60 1.70
CA ILE A 187 3.22 2.09 2.02
C ILE A 187 3.08 3.50 2.61
N THR A 188 3.72 3.72 3.74
CA THR A 188 3.86 5.04 4.36
C THR A 188 5.05 5.75 3.73
N PHE A 189 4.83 6.99 3.29
CA PHE A 189 5.84 7.82 2.64
C PHE A 189 5.98 9.17 3.32
N MET A 190 7.20 9.71 3.38
CA MET A 190 7.42 11.11 3.69
C MET A 190 6.86 11.99 2.57
N TYR A 191 6.50 13.23 2.88
CA TYR A 191 5.83 14.16 1.95
C TYR A 191 6.53 14.30 0.60
N GLU A 192 7.85 14.36 0.58
CA GLU A 192 8.66 14.55 -0.63
C GLU A 192 8.47 13.42 -1.66
N GLN A 193 8.14 12.22 -1.20
CA GLN A 193 7.88 11.08 -2.10
C GLN A 193 6.57 11.25 -2.89
N PHE A 194 5.60 12.00 -2.34
CA PHE A 194 4.35 12.28 -3.05
C PHE A 194 4.53 13.18 -4.26
N ILE A 195 5.60 13.97 -4.33
CA ILE A 195 5.97 14.75 -5.52
C ILE A 195 6.35 13.78 -6.67
N GLU A 196 7.08 12.70 -6.37
CA GLU A 196 7.37 11.65 -7.36
C GLU A 196 6.13 10.83 -7.72
N ILE A 197 5.29 10.51 -6.72
CA ILE A 197 4.02 9.78 -6.94
C ILE A 197 3.07 10.60 -7.84
N ASP A 198 3.01 11.92 -7.67
CA ASP A 198 2.26 12.84 -8.57
C ASP A 198 2.69 12.69 -10.04
N GLN A 199 4.00 12.60 -10.28
CA GLN A 199 4.53 12.38 -11.64
C GLN A 199 4.19 10.98 -12.19
N GLN A 200 4.16 9.97 -11.33
CA GLN A 200 3.75 8.60 -11.71
C GLN A 200 2.27 8.53 -12.07
N MET A 201 1.41 9.25 -11.33
CA MET A 201 -0.03 9.32 -11.62
C MET A 201 -0.33 9.93 -12.99
N LEU A 202 0.52 10.82 -13.50
CA LEU A 202 0.39 11.33 -14.86
C LEU A 202 0.44 10.19 -15.90
N SER A 203 1.36 9.24 -15.75
CA SER A 203 1.50 8.11 -16.67
C SER A 203 0.42 7.05 -16.46
N SER A 204 0.12 6.69 -15.24
CA SER A 204 -0.89 5.68 -14.89
C SER A 204 -2.33 6.17 -15.10
N ASN A 205 -2.57 7.49 -15.13
CA ASN A 205 -3.85 8.14 -15.50
C ASN A 205 -5.08 7.56 -14.77
N PRO A 206 -5.12 7.58 -13.44
CA PRO A 206 -6.20 7.00 -12.66
C PRO A 206 -7.55 7.69 -12.92
N GLU A 207 -8.66 6.95 -12.76
CA GLU A 207 -9.99 7.51 -12.66
C GLU A 207 -10.25 7.90 -11.20
N ILE A 208 -10.00 9.17 -10.87
CA ILE A 208 -10.24 9.72 -9.53
C ILE A 208 -11.71 10.12 -9.41
N TYR A 209 -12.41 9.53 -8.42
CA TYR A 209 -13.83 9.79 -8.20
C TYR A 209 -14.13 10.54 -6.89
N SER A 210 -13.15 10.60 -5.98
CA SER A 210 -13.25 11.44 -4.77
C SER A 210 -11.86 12.00 -4.44
N CYS A 211 -11.78 13.30 -4.19
CA CYS A 211 -10.51 13.99 -4.03
C CYS A 211 -10.68 15.30 -3.24
N SER A 212 -9.68 15.62 -2.45
CA SER A 212 -9.47 16.96 -1.87
C SER A 212 -8.00 17.36 -2.02
N LEU A 213 -7.76 18.52 -2.62
CA LEU A 213 -6.41 19.08 -2.82
C LEU A 213 -6.44 20.57 -2.47
N PRO A 214 -6.16 20.95 -1.21
CA PRO A 214 -6.08 22.35 -0.80
C PRO A 214 -4.99 23.14 -1.56
N ASP A 215 -5.18 24.45 -1.70
CA ASP A 215 -4.30 25.34 -2.48
C ASP A 215 -2.82 25.25 -2.09
N THR A 216 -2.55 25.02 -0.80
CA THR A 216 -1.18 24.89 -0.26
C THR A 216 -0.37 23.70 -0.82
N PHE A 217 -1.05 22.75 -1.50
CA PHE A 217 -0.42 21.57 -2.09
C PHE A 217 -0.37 21.62 -3.62
N GLN A 218 -1.14 22.51 -4.26
CA GLN A 218 -1.32 22.50 -5.72
C GLN A 218 -0.02 22.74 -6.49
N ALA A 219 0.88 23.57 -5.95
CA ALA A 219 2.17 23.83 -6.58
C ALA A 219 3.08 22.59 -6.61
N ASP A 220 3.00 21.75 -5.57
CA ASP A 220 3.84 20.55 -5.44
C ASP A 220 3.22 19.32 -6.15
N LEU A 221 1.88 19.29 -6.29
CA LEU A 221 1.11 18.16 -6.85
C LEU A 221 0.25 18.59 -8.07
N PRO A 222 0.86 19.16 -9.12
CA PRO A 222 0.12 19.77 -10.25
C PRO A 222 -0.59 18.73 -11.13
N ASN A 223 -0.14 17.47 -11.18
CA ASN A 223 -0.80 16.43 -11.96
C ASN A 223 -2.02 15.89 -11.23
N LEU A 224 -1.91 15.71 -9.90
CA LEU A 224 -3.03 15.32 -9.06
C LEU A 224 -4.13 16.39 -9.10
N GLN A 225 -3.75 17.69 -9.10
CA GLN A 225 -4.70 18.79 -9.28
C GLN A 225 -5.51 18.65 -10.57
N LYS A 226 -4.85 18.37 -11.70
CA LYS A 226 -5.52 18.18 -12.99
C LYS A 226 -6.39 16.93 -13.02
N LEU A 227 -5.92 15.84 -12.42
CA LEU A 227 -6.66 14.59 -12.31
C LEU A 227 -7.92 14.77 -11.46
N CYS A 228 -7.81 15.41 -10.30
CA CYS A 228 -8.96 15.75 -9.42
C CYS A 228 -9.99 16.65 -10.12
N ALA A 229 -9.53 17.58 -10.94
CA ALA A 229 -10.41 18.44 -11.74
C ALA A 229 -11.03 17.73 -12.96
N GLY A 230 -10.74 16.44 -13.19
CA GLY A 230 -11.18 15.71 -14.38
C GLY A 230 -10.60 16.26 -15.68
N SER A 231 -9.58 17.11 -15.61
CA SER A 231 -9.00 17.79 -16.77
C SER A 231 -8.33 16.83 -17.72
N ARG A 232 -8.29 17.20 -19.01
CA ARG A 232 -7.51 16.48 -19.99
C ARG A 232 -6.03 16.67 -19.66
N LEU A 233 -5.34 15.56 -19.46
CA LEU A 233 -3.91 15.57 -19.19
C LEU A 233 -3.12 16.00 -20.45
N PRO A 234 -1.96 16.67 -20.29
CA PRO A 234 -1.05 16.94 -21.39
C PRO A 234 -0.50 15.62 -21.97
N SER A 235 0.37 15.71 -22.97
CA SER A 235 1.12 14.56 -23.47
C SER A 235 1.78 13.81 -22.31
N ARG A 236 1.51 12.52 -22.22
CA ARG A 236 2.00 11.65 -21.15
C ARG A 236 3.27 10.91 -21.59
N PRO A 237 4.26 10.73 -20.71
CA PRO A 237 5.38 9.85 -21.01
C PRO A 237 4.88 8.45 -21.40
N LEU A 238 5.58 7.79 -22.33
CA LEU A 238 5.29 6.41 -22.71
C LEU A 238 5.33 5.49 -21.47
N ARG A 239 6.37 5.66 -20.68
CA ARG A 239 6.64 4.95 -19.43
C ARG A 239 7.50 5.79 -18.51
N ARG A 240 7.38 5.60 -17.20
CA ARG A 240 8.19 6.27 -16.19
C ARG A 240 8.54 5.28 -15.07
N LEU A 241 9.83 5.16 -14.77
CA LEU A 241 10.34 4.44 -13.62
C LEU A 241 10.75 5.43 -12.55
N SER A 242 10.28 5.25 -11.32
CA SER A 242 10.70 6.05 -10.17
C SER A 242 11.17 5.16 -9.04
N LYS A 243 12.22 5.62 -8.36
CA LYS A 243 12.67 5.07 -7.07
C LYS A 243 11.93 5.80 -5.98
N LEU A 244 11.27 5.05 -5.11
CA LEU A 244 10.56 5.54 -3.95
C LEU A 244 11.17 4.93 -2.69
N GLN A 245 11.06 5.64 -1.59
CA GLN A 245 11.52 5.15 -0.29
C GLN A 245 10.42 5.36 0.73
N SER A 246 10.07 4.30 1.47
CA SER A 246 9.10 4.40 2.57
C SER A 246 9.62 5.30 3.69
N ALA A 247 8.75 5.66 4.62
CA ALA A 247 9.11 6.54 5.73
C ALA A 247 10.26 6.00 6.60
N HIS A 248 10.39 4.67 6.70
CA HIS A 248 11.47 4.02 7.44
C HIS A 248 12.60 3.45 6.58
N GLY A 249 12.63 3.81 5.28
CA GLY A 249 13.79 3.56 4.43
C GLY A 249 13.71 2.32 3.55
N GLU A 250 12.57 1.62 3.48
CA GLU A 250 12.40 0.50 2.54
C GLU A 250 12.37 1.03 1.10
N ALA A 251 13.12 0.38 0.21
CA ALA A 251 13.24 0.80 -1.17
C ALA A 251 12.17 0.16 -2.07
N PHE A 252 11.57 0.99 -2.91
CA PHE A 252 10.59 0.57 -3.92
C PHE A 252 10.93 1.14 -5.29
N LEU A 253 10.60 0.39 -6.34
CA LEU A 253 10.59 0.87 -7.73
C LEU A 253 9.13 0.92 -8.19
N HIS A 254 8.70 2.06 -8.72
CA HIS A 254 7.37 2.17 -9.32
C HIS A 254 7.47 2.30 -10.84
N PHE A 255 6.89 1.33 -11.54
CA PHE A 255 6.74 1.27 -12.98
C PHE A 255 5.38 1.84 -13.37
N ALA A 256 5.33 2.95 -14.07
CA ALA A 256 4.09 3.52 -14.60
C ALA A 256 4.14 3.62 -16.11
N LYS A 257 3.18 3.01 -16.80
CA LYS A 257 3.03 3.11 -18.26
C LYS A 257 1.77 3.86 -18.67
N SER A 258 1.84 4.59 -19.76
CA SER A 258 0.66 5.15 -20.41
C SER A 258 0.06 4.14 -21.40
N ASN A 259 -1.15 4.42 -21.88
CA ASN A 259 -1.81 3.63 -22.91
C ASN A 259 -1.09 3.66 -24.28
N SER A 260 -0.12 4.54 -24.46
CA SER A 260 0.73 4.58 -25.65
C SER A 260 1.87 3.55 -25.62
N PHE A 261 2.17 2.99 -24.45
CA PHE A 261 3.03 1.81 -24.35
C PHE A 261 2.19 0.56 -24.60
N VAL A 262 2.12 0.16 -25.85
CA VAL A 262 1.24 -0.93 -26.30
C VAL A 262 2.00 -2.25 -26.30
N ASP A 263 2.19 -2.81 -25.08
CA ASP A 263 2.85 -4.10 -24.90
C ASP A 263 2.48 -4.71 -23.53
N ASP A 264 2.81 -6.02 -23.34
CA ASP A 264 2.80 -6.68 -22.05
C ASP A 264 3.88 -6.06 -21.15
N ILE A 265 3.46 -5.31 -20.16
CA ILE A 265 4.38 -4.59 -19.27
C ILE A 265 5.35 -5.53 -18.54
N TYR A 266 4.92 -6.74 -18.20
CA TYR A 266 5.76 -7.72 -17.49
C TYR A 266 6.92 -8.16 -18.39
N VAL A 267 6.62 -8.50 -19.65
CA VAL A 267 7.60 -9.03 -20.62
C VAL A 267 8.47 -7.94 -21.18
N ALA A 268 7.85 -6.87 -21.72
CA ALA A 268 8.56 -5.85 -22.46
C ALA A 268 9.30 -4.84 -21.59
N TRP A 269 9.02 -4.81 -20.30
CA TRP A 269 9.65 -3.82 -19.42
C TRP A 269 10.08 -4.36 -18.05
N VAL A 270 9.16 -4.84 -17.21
CA VAL A 270 9.48 -5.16 -15.80
C VAL A 270 10.57 -6.23 -15.70
N ALA A 271 10.43 -7.39 -16.37
CA ALA A 271 11.43 -8.45 -16.35
C ALA A 271 12.80 -7.99 -16.89
N GLN A 272 12.79 -7.19 -17.96
CA GLN A 272 14.01 -6.69 -18.61
C GLN A 272 14.74 -5.66 -17.72
N GLU A 273 14.00 -4.76 -17.07
CA GLU A 273 14.55 -3.73 -16.18
C GLU A 273 15.12 -4.35 -14.89
N LEU A 274 14.37 -5.30 -14.31
CA LEU A 274 14.79 -6.01 -13.10
C LEU A 274 15.86 -7.09 -13.37
N LYS A 275 16.10 -7.41 -14.64
CA LYS A 275 17.10 -8.38 -15.12
C LYS A 275 16.92 -9.78 -14.51
N THR A 276 15.69 -10.23 -14.46
CA THR A 276 15.32 -11.53 -13.90
C THR A 276 14.08 -12.09 -14.56
N ASP A 277 14.01 -13.43 -14.63
CA ASP A 277 12.78 -14.12 -14.99
C ASP A 277 11.73 -13.92 -13.88
N LEU A 278 10.45 -13.84 -14.27
CA LEU A 278 9.33 -13.60 -13.37
C LEU A 278 8.32 -14.74 -13.40
N LEU A 279 7.79 -15.10 -12.24
CA LEU A 279 6.53 -15.81 -12.08
C LEU A 279 5.44 -14.76 -11.88
N ALA A 280 4.46 -14.70 -12.78
CA ALA A 280 3.45 -13.67 -12.81
C ALA A 280 2.06 -14.23 -12.53
N GLU A 281 1.42 -13.71 -11.50
CA GLU A 281 0.00 -13.91 -11.22
C GLU A 281 -0.79 -12.76 -11.83
N SER A 282 -1.82 -13.11 -12.58
CA SER A 282 -2.80 -12.16 -13.08
C SER A 282 -4.11 -12.88 -13.40
N TRP A 283 -5.23 -12.17 -13.30
CA TRP A 283 -6.54 -12.76 -13.54
C TRP A 283 -6.66 -13.32 -14.97
N GLN A 284 -6.79 -14.63 -15.06
CA GLN A 284 -6.76 -15.39 -16.32
C GLN A 284 -8.17 -15.78 -16.81
N HIS A 285 -9.17 -14.96 -16.51
CA HIS A 285 -10.58 -15.27 -16.75
C HIS A 285 -11.03 -15.13 -18.22
N SER A 286 -10.32 -14.38 -19.03
CA SER A 286 -10.75 -14.12 -20.41
C SER A 286 -10.03 -14.99 -21.42
N GLY A 287 -10.66 -15.26 -22.56
CA GLY A 287 -10.01 -15.88 -23.73
C GLY A 287 -8.89 -15.03 -24.36
N GLN A 288 -8.50 -13.91 -23.74
CA GLN A 288 -7.43 -13.00 -24.15
C GLN A 288 -6.15 -13.13 -23.32
N LYS A 289 -6.06 -14.14 -22.46
CA LYS A 289 -4.86 -14.44 -21.67
C LYS A 289 -3.63 -14.54 -22.59
N LEU A 290 -2.55 -13.85 -22.22
CA LEU A 290 -1.25 -14.02 -22.85
C LEU A 290 -0.54 -15.25 -22.27
N PRO A 291 0.05 -16.12 -23.11
CA PRO A 291 0.80 -17.30 -22.64
C PRO A 291 2.09 -16.86 -21.92
N SER A 292 2.74 -17.81 -21.23
CA SER A 292 4.12 -17.65 -20.77
C SER A 292 5.01 -17.23 -21.92
N ASN A 293 5.96 -16.32 -21.70
CA ASN A 293 6.76 -15.72 -22.76
C ASN A 293 8.26 -15.85 -22.49
N CYS A 294 8.96 -16.54 -23.39
CA CYS A 294 10.41 -16.77 -23.36
C CYS A 294 11.11 -16.17 -24.61
N SER A 295 10.52 -15.16 -25.23
CA SER A 295 11.04 -14.58 -26.46
C SER A 295 12.11 -13.50 -26.25
N LEU A 296 12.21 -12.94 -25.03
CA LEU A 296 13.20 -11.92 -24.67
C LEU A 296 14.30 -12.49 -23.76
N GLN A 297 15.22 -11.64 -23.32
CA GLN A 297 16.37 -12.05 -22.49
C GLN A 297 15.92 -12.61 -21.13
N TYR A 298 14.88 -12.02 -20.53
CA TYR A 298 14.28 -12.48 -19.30
C TYR A 298 12.83 -12.90 -19.55
N TYR A 299 12.47 -14.03 -18.98
CA TYR A 299 11.24 -14.75 -19.27
C TYR A 299 10.15 -14.39 -18.26
N VAL A 300 8.90 -14.57 -18.68
CA VAL A 300 7.74 -14.39 -17.80
C VAL A 300 6.84 -15.61 -17.91
N TYR A 301 6.67 -16.31 -16.78
CA TYR A 301 5.84 -17.50 -16.66
C TYR A 301 4.53 -17.18 -15.95
N ASN A 302 3.42 -17.72 -16.44
CA ASN A 302 2.13 -17.59 -15.77
C ASN A 302 2.03 -18.56 -14.59
N ILE A 303 1.70 -18.02 -13.43
CA ILE A 303 1.25 -18.85 -12.29
C ILE A 303 -0.14 -19.36 -12.62
N ASN A 304 -0.42 -20.63 -12.31
CA ASN A 304 -1.73 -21.24 -12.52
C ASN A 304 -2.32 -21.89 -11.27
N LEU A 305 -1.51 -22.09 -10.21
CA LEU A 305 -1.98 -22.61 -8.93
C LEU A 305 -1.28 -21.88 -7.76
N ILE A 306 -2.10 -21.36 -6.87
CA ILE A 306 -1.68 -20.65 -5.66
C ILE A 306 -2.00 -21.51 -4.44
N GLY A 307 -1.06 -21.57 -3.49
CA GLY A 307 -1.25 -22.23 -2.19
C GLY A 307 -0.96 -21.27 -1.05
N THR A 308 -1.73 -21.36 0.01
CA THR A 308 -1.59 -20.47 1.17
C THR A 308 -1.05 -21.22 2.38
N PRO A 309 -0.43 -20.52 3.35
CA PRO A 309 -0.01 -21.14 4.61
C PRO A 309 -1.17 -21.68 5.45
N LEU A 310 -2.41 -21.40 5.06
CA LEU A 310 -3.63 -21.94 5.70
C LEU A 310 -4.10 -23.28 5.06
N ASN A 311 -3.23 -23.95 4.29
CA ASN A 311 -3.52 -25.21 3.60
C ASN A 311 -4.71 -25.11 2.62
N SER A 312 -4.96 -23.93 2.06
CA SER A 312 -5.92 -23.74 0.97
C SER A 312 -5.18 -23.50 -0.34
N THR A 313 -5.71 -24.05 -1.42
CA THR A 313 -5.20 -23.87 -2.78
C THR A 313 -6.32 -23.40 -3.70
N PHE A 314 -5.98 -22.58 -4.68
CA PHE A 314 -6.92 -22.13 -5.71
C PHE A 314 -6.20 -21.81 -7.02
N PRO A 315 -6.86 -22.03 -8.17
CA PRO A 315 -6.29 -21.70 -9.46
C PRO A 315 -6.34 -20.20 -9.72
N SER A 316 -5.43 -19.67 -10.56
CA SER A 316 -5.35 -18.25 -10.94
C SER A 316 -6.62 -17.70 -11.56
N ILE A 317 -7.49 -18.56 -12.13
CA ILE A 317 -8.82 -18.12 -12.61
C ILE A 317 -9.73 -17.62 -11.47
N GLN A 318 -9.47 -18.03 -10.24
CA GLN A 318 -10.17 -17.57 -9.03
C GLN A 318 -9.44 -16.40 -8.34
N ASP A 319 -8.39 -15.87 -8.96
CA ASP A 319 -7.60 -14.78 -8.39
C ASP A 319 -7.61 -13.55 -9.29
N HIS A 320 -8.06 -12.44 -8.76
CA HIS A 320 -8.09 -11.15 -9.43
C HIS A 320 -6.88 -10.26 -9.05
N SER A 321 -5.95 -10.78 -8.27
CA SER A 321 -4.72 -10.08 -7.91
C SER A 321 -3.76 -9.98 -9.12
N LYS A 322 -2.82 -9.05 -9.06
CA LYS A 322 -1.76 -8.88 -10.07
C LYS A 322 -0.45 -8.66 -9.33
N TRP A 323 0.39 -9.67 -9.40
CA TRP A 323 1.70 -9.61 -8.79
C TRP A 323 2.70 -10.51 -9.52
N SER A 324 3.97 -10.28 -9.27
CA SER A 324 5.01 -11.18 -9.77
C SER A 324 6.16 -11.27 -8.78
N VAL A 325 6.88 -12.39 -8.85
CA VAL A 325 8.10 -12.62 -8.09
C VAL A 325 9.21 -13.11 -9.02
N SER A 326 10.47 -12.78 -8.69
CA SER A 326 11.60 -13.36 -9.41
C SER A 326 11.65 -14.87 -9.24
N VAL A 327 12.05 -15.57 -10.33
CA VAL A 327 12.26 -17.03 -10.30
C VAL A 327 13.42 -17.39 -9.39
N LYS A 328 14.51 -16.59 -9.46
CA LYS A 328 15.75 -16.82 -8.70
C LYS A 328 15.64 -16.22 -7.31
N ASP A 329 15.84 -17.04 -6.30
CA ASP A 329 15.75 -16.67 -4.89
C ASP A 329 16.83 -15.65 -4.46
N GLU A 330 17.96 -15.55 -5.19
CA GLU A 330 19.02 -14.58 -4.90
C GLU A 330 18.68 -13.16 -5.31
N VAL A 331 17.70 -12.97 -6.21
CA VAL A 331 17.32 -11.64 -6.75
C VAL A 331 16.21 -10.99 -5.96
N GLN A 332 15.27 -11.77 -5.43
CA GLN A 332 14.22 -11.40 -4.45
C GLN A 332 13.28 -10.26 -4.84
N TRP A 333 12.98 -10.07 -6.12
CA TRP A 333 11.99 -9.08 -6.53
C TRP A 333 10.56 -9.58 -6.31
N THR A 334 9.73 -8.71 -5.75
CA THR A 334 8.26 -8.82 -5.73
C THR A 334 7.67 -7.55 -6.30
N CYS A 335 6.73 -7.67 -7.24
CA CYS A 335 5.97 -6.58 -7.82
C CYS A 335 4.48 -6.80 -7.57
N ILE A 336 3.76 -5.76 -7.17
CA ILE A 336 2.30 -5.75 -6.99
C ILE A 336 1.75 -4.62 -7.84
N GLY A 337 0.65 -4.84 -8.56
CA GLY A 337 0.14 -3.80 -9.44
C GLY A 337 -1.25 -4.01 -10.00
N ASP A 338 -1.46 -3.41 -11.17
CA ASP A 338 -2.77 -3.12 -11.71
C ASP A 338 -3.14 -3.99 -12.92
N LEU A 339 -2.17 -4.33 -13.78
CA LEU A 339 -2.42 -4.81 -15.13
C LEU A 339 -2.39 -6.34 -15.21
N ASN A 340 -3.39 -6.92 -15.88
CA ASN A 340 -3.39 -8.33 -16.23
C ASN A 340 -2.45 -8.61 -17.40
N ARG A 341 -2.00 -9.86 -17.53
CA ARG A 341 -1.39 -10.38 -18.74
C ARG A 341 -2.47 -10.79 -19.74
N ALA A 342 -3.06 -9.80 -20.39
CA ALA A 342 -4.11 -9.95 -21.40
C ALA A 342 -3.91 -8.96 -22.55
N VAL A 343 -4.32 -9.33 -23.76
CA VAL A 343 -4.14 -8.51 -24.99
C VAL A 343 -4.69 -7.09 -24.82
N GLU A 344 -5.89 -6.96 -24.28
CA GLU A 344 -6.55 -5.66 -24.03
C GLU A 344 -5.82 -4.79 -23.01
N GLN A 345 -5.11 -5.40 -22.06
CA GLN A 345 -4.38 -4.67 -21.01
C GLN A 345 -3.10 -4.01 -21.54
N ALA A 346 -2.59 -4.47 -22.70
CA ALA A 346 -1.50 -3.81 -23.38
C ALA A 346 -1.83 -2.34 -23.72
N TRP A 347 -3.10 -2.04 -24.01
CA TRP A 347 -3.60 -0.71 -24.37
C TRP A 347 -4.03 0.14 -23.17
N ARG A 348 -3.94 -0.39 -21.93
CA ARG A 348 -4.33 0.32 -20.72
C ARG A 348 -3.12 0.98 -20.05
N SER A 349 -3.32 2.17 -19.48
CA SER A 349 -2.37 2.74 -18.53
C SER A 349 -2.44 1.97 -17.22
N GLY A 350 -1.35 1.97 -16.45
CA GLY A 350 -1.25 1.30 -15.15
C GLY A 350 0.19 1.12 -14.73
N GLY A 351 0.45 0.30 -13.73
CA GLY A 351 1.79 0.11 -13.24
C GLY A 351 1.98 -0.99 -12.21
N PHE A 352 3.19 -1.03 -11.67
CA PHE A 352 3.62 -1.94 -10.62
C PHE A 352 4.50 -1.24 -9.62
N ILE A 353 4.34 -1.55 -8.35
CA ILE A 353 5.32 -1.23 -7.33
C ILE A 353 6.10 -2.49 -6.97
N CYS A 354 7.43 -2.40 -7.01
CA CYS A 354 8.34 -3.53 -6.83
C CYS A 354 9.32 -3.26 -5.69
N THR A 355 9.67 -4.29 -4.92
CA THR A 355 10.68 -4.21 -3.86
C THR A 355 11.53 -5.48 -3.84
N GLN A 356 12.75 -5.38 -3.29
CA GLN A 356 13.62 -6.49 -2.95
C GLN A 356 13.56 -6.87 -1.46
N ASN A 357 12.52 -6.42 -0.76
CA ASN A 357 12.32 -6.84 0.62
C ASN A 357 12.17 -8.36 0.69
N LYS A 358 13.14 -9.02 1.35
CA LYS A 358 13.22 -10.49 1.44
C LYS A 358 11.99 -11.12 2.08
N HIS A 359 11.36 -10.42 3.02
CA HIS A 359 10.19 -10.93 3.74
C HIS A 359 8.95 -10.93 2.83
N ILE A 360 8.75 -9.83 2.10
CA ILE A 360 7.70 -9.73 1.07
C ILE A 360 7.95 -10.76 -0.02
N TYR A 361 9.20 -10.88 -0.50
CA TYR A 361 9.56 -11.86 -1.51
C TYR A 361 9.24 -13.28 -1.05
N ASN A 362 9.72 -13.70 0.11
CA ASN A 362 9.48 -15.04 0.63
C ASN A 362 7.98 -15.30 0.81
N ALA A 363 7.24 -14.32 1.32
CA ALA A 363 5.80 -14.44 1.52
C ALA A 363 5.05 -14.72 0.20
N PHE A 364 5.31 -13.95 -0.85
CA PHE A 364 4.67 -14.15 -2.16
C PHE A 364 5.25 -15.36 -2.92
N ARG A 365 6.55 -15.60 -2.85
CA ARG A 365 7.20 -16.73 -3.54
C ARG A 365 6.65 -18.08 -3.08
N HIS A 366 6.39 -18.23 -1.78
CA HIS A 366 5.81 -19.45 -1.21
C HIS A 366 4.33 -19.67 -1.56
N LEU A 367 3.62 -18.67 -2.10
CA LEU A 367 2.27 -18.88 -2.61
C LEU A 367 2.26 -19.62 -3.96
N VAL A 368 3.38 -19.63 -4.70
CA VAL A 368 3.46 -20.26 -6.01
C VAL A 368 3.61 -21.77 -5.87
N ILE A 369 2.56 -22.52 -6.20
CA ILE A 369 2.56 -24.00 -6.22
C ILE A 369 2.91 -24.52 -7.62
N HIS A 370 2.31 -23.92 -8.66
CA HIS A 370 2.54 -24.36 -10.03
C HIS A 370 2.48 -23.16 -11.00
N TYR A 371 3.27 -23.22 -12.07
CA TYR A 371 3.29 -22.25 -13.15
C TYR A 371 3.51 -22.92 -14.51
N GLU A 372 3.06 -22.28 -15.57
CA GLU A 372 3.20 -22.78 -16.95
C GLU A 372 4.60 -22.47 -17.49
N SER A 373 5.31 -23.50 -17.96
CA SER A 373 6.53 -23.29 -18.75
C SER A 373 6.20 -22.81 -20.18
N CYS A 374 7.18 -22.23 -20.88
CA CYS A 374 6.99 -21.82 -22.27
C CYS A 374 6.75 -23.04 -23.22
N ASN A 375 7.18 -24.23 -22.80
CA ASN A 375 7.02 -25.46 -23.60
C ASN A 375 5.61 -26.06 -23.45
N ASP A 376 4.91 -25.76 -22.35
CA ASP A 376 3.55 -26.28 -22.08
C ASP A 376 2.49 -25.54 -22.91
N ALA A 377 2.79 -24.35 -23.43
CA ALA A 377 1.89 -23.57 -24.27
C ALA A 377 1.54 -24.23 -25.61
N SER A 378 2.20 -25.33 -25.98
CA SER A 378 1.97 -26.06 -27.22
C SER A 378 0.83 -27.09 -27.17
N THR A 379 0.16 -27.27 -26.04
CA THR A 379 -0.88 -28.30 -25.86
C THR A 379 -2.32 -27.76 -25.91
N TRP A 380 -2.51 -26.48 -26.23
CA TRP A 380 -3.83 -25.89 -26.43
C TRP A 380 -4.03 -25.47 -27.90
N ILE A 381 -4.21 -26.44 -28.79
CA ILE A 381 -4.80 -26.26 -30.13
C ILE A 381 -6.15 -26.96 -30.15
#